data_1993e2339d1abd0c2019c0fe040c4a3a
#
_entry.id   1993e2339d1abd0c2019c0fe040c4a3a
#
_cell.length_a   1.000
_cell.length_b   1.000
_cell.length_c   1.000
_cell.angle_alpha   90.00
_cell.angle_beta   90.00
_cell.angle_gamma   90.00
#
_symmetry.space_group_name_H-M   'P 1'
#
loop_
_entity.id
_entity.type
_entity.pdbx_description
1 polymer ?
#
loop_
_entity_poly.entity_id
_entity_poly.type
_entity_poly.pdbx_seq_one_letter_code
_entity_poly.pdbx_strand_id
1 'polypeptide(L)'
;MAIKFLPLGSGAKHLGLCFADQSQLKTSAQFMIPSRCQILYPLEDHIGGFMDIFSYESARRIGDQNVLRKVDALLDWSLVLPLLKSGLNRSGLGPQGYDEIVLFKYLLIGQWHGLSDPKLEESLRVRFDFMLFAGLDLHCTVPDETTHCRFRNALVKAGAYDGLLAEVCRQIEGHGLKMKEADAAIIDATLIESAARPRTHVEALPEDRAENEAPDEPATVIFSADNDARWVKKGRKSTLGYKGFARCDEEGFVDKIHTTPANVGESPQFGTMIQGSKAQRVLADKAYASKANRAALKGKHRDGILHKAVRGRLLRQSQKRFNKLISKQRFRVEQCFGTMKRLFGLHRARYFGLAKTHAQMVMAAISLNLLKATNKITLNKQTPAIA
;
A
#
# COMPACT_ATOMS: atom_id res chain seq x y z
N MET A 1 -0.84 2.10 59.94
CA MET A 1 -1.38 3.46 59.91
C MET A 1 -2.83 3.35 59.48
N ALA A 2 -3.76 3.49 60.42
CA ALA A 2 -5.18 3.19 60.26
C ALA A 2 -5.92 4.42 59.74
N ILE A 3 -6.68 4.28 58.64
CA ILE A 3 -7.59 5.33 58.15
C ILE A 3 -8.97 5.04 58.73
N LYS A 4 -9.43 5.97 59.59
CA LYS A 4 -10.78 5.98 60.19
C LYS A 4 -11.81 6.38 59.14
N PHE A 5 -12.88 5.58 59.07
CA PHE A 5 -14.13 5.97 58.39
C PHE A 5 -14.98 6.85 59.35
N LEU A 6 -15.46 7.96 58.86
CA LEU A 6 -16.51 8.78 59.47
C LEU A 6 -17.83 8.51 58.73
N PRO A 7 -18.98 8.46 59.45
CA PRO A 7 -20.27 8.14 58.86
C PRO A 7 -20.90 9.37 58.19
N LEU A 8 -21.46 9.17 57.02
CA LEU A 8 -22.28 10.15 56.29
C LEU A 8 -23.75 10.03 56.72
N GLY A 9 -24.31 11.18 57.03
CA GLY A 9 -25.69 11.34 57.41
C GLY A 9 -26.68 11.15 56.26
N SER A 10 -27.86 10.78 56.66
CA SER A 10 -29.07 10.50 55.92
C SER A 10 -29.59 11.66 55.07
N GLY A 11 -29.92 11.36 53.79
CA GLY A 11 -30.62 12.27 52.88
C GLY A 11 -31.01 11.55 51.60
N ALA A 12 -31.94 10.62 51.66
CA ALA A 12 -32.47 9.90 50.52
C ALA A 12 -33.38 10.81 49.68
N LYS A 13 -33.06 10.95 48.38
CA LYS A 13 -34.07 11.23 47.34
C LYS A 13 -33.99 10.14 46.28
N HIS A 14 -35.10 9.42 46.18
CA HIS A 14 -35.35 8.35 45.24
C HIS A 14 -35.17 8.81 43.77
N LEU A 15 -34.25 8.15 43.06
CA LEU A 15 -34.30 8.02 41.61
C LEU A 15 -34.69 6.57 41.34
N GLY A 16 -35.90 6.39 40.85
CA GLY A 16 -36.43 5.08 40.53
C GLY A 16 -35.68 4.43 39.40
N LEU A 17 -34.95 3.40 39.70
CA LEU A 17 -34.48 2.41 38.72
C LEU A 17 -35.64 1.41 38.53
N CYS A 18 -36.26 1.46 37.32
CA CYS A 18 -37.13 0.37 36.88
C CYS A 18 -36.32 -0.90 36.74
N PHE A 19 -36.38 -1.77 37.73
CA PHE A 19 -35.96 -3.16 37.56
C PHE A 19 -37.04 -3.88 36.76
N ALA A 20 -36.71 -4.24 35.52
CA ALA A 20 -37.46 -5.21 34.72
C ALA A 20 -37.33 -6.58 35.39
N ASP A 21 -38.45 -7.23 35.52
CA ASP A 21 -38.69 -8.53 36.15
C ASP A 21 -37.72 -9.62 35.67
N GLN A 22 -36.98 -10.22 36.58
CA GLN A 22 -36.00 -11.28 36.33
C GLN A 22 -36.60 -12.68 36.08
N SER A 23 -37.92 -12.82 35.90
CA SER A 23 -38.57 -14.12 35.84
C SER A 23 -38.61 -14.78 34.45
N GLN A 24 -38.08 -14.16 33.40
CA GLN A 24 -38.11 -14.69 32.02
C GLN A 24 -36.73 -15.06 31.44
N LEU A 25 -35.65 -15.07 32.20
CA LEU A 25 -34.31 -15.40 31.74
C LEU A 25 -33.80 -16.76 32.20
N LYS A 26 -34.57 -17.81 31.92
CA LYS A 26 -34.08 -19.20 31.99
C LYS A 26 -34.42 -19.91 30.71
N THR A 27 -33.67 -19.62 29.64
CA THR A 27 -33.45 -20.59 28.52
C THR A 27 -32.26 -20.13 27.72
N SER A 28 -31.23 -20.99 27.71
CA SER A 28 -30.09 -21.02 26.80
C SER A 28 -29.29 -19.71 26.62
N ALA A 29 -28.44 -19.42 27.60
CA ALA A 29 -27.24 -18.65 27.33
C ALA A 29 -26.28 -19.51 26.46
N GLN A 30 -26.59 -19.71 25.19
CA GLN A 30 -25.57 -19.97 24.19
C GLN A 30 -24.74 -18.69 24.16
N PHE A 31 -23.49 -18.78 24.58
CA PHE A 31 -22.47 -17.78 24.31
C PHE A 31 -22.36 -17.67 22.80
N MET A 32 -23.15 -16.80 22.17
CA MET A 32 -22.86 -16.30 20.85
C MET A 32 -21.61 -15.47 21.00
N ILE A 33 -20.44 -16.05 20.72
CA ILE A 33 -19.26 -15.31 20.32
C ILE A 33 -19.70 -14.48 19.11
N PRO A 34 -19.64 -13.13 19.15
CA PRO A 34 -20.02 -12.34 17.99
C PRO A 34 -19.07 -12.70 16.87
N SER A 35 -19.56 -13.43 15.89
CA SER A 35 -18.79 -13.96 14.76
C SER A 35 -18.44 -12.91 13.69
N ARG A 36 -18.60 -11.61 13.98
CA ARG A 36 -18.17 -10.51 13.14
C ARG A 36 -17.66 -9.39 14.03
N CYS A 37 -16.37 -9.03 13.87
CA CYS A 37 -15.96 -7.66 14.18
C CYS A 37 -16.81 -6.76 13.29
N GLN A 38 -17.78 -6.05 13.87
CA GLN A 38 -18.53 -5.04 13.14
C GLN A 38 -17.54 -3.93 12.80
N ILE A 39 -17.35 -3.68 11.51
CA ILE A 39 -16.55 -2.57 11.05
C ILE A 39 -17.31 -1.32 11.47
N LEU A 40 -16.72 -0.54 12.36
CA LEU A 40 -17.24 0.77 12.72
C LEU A 40 -17.05 1.71 11.53
N TYR A 41 -18.10 1.86 10.72
CA TYR A 41 -18.21 2.92 9.73
C TYR A 41 -18.37 4.27 10.43
N PRO A 42 -18.16 5.41 9.72
CA PRO A 42 -18.12 6.73 10.32
C PRO A 42 -19.31 6.99 11.25
N LEU A 43 -19.04 7.70 12.31
CA LEU A 43 -19.87 7.99 13.47
C LEU A 43 -21.32 8.51 13.21
N GLU A 44 -21.73 8.69 11.97
CA GLU A 44 -22.94 9.45 11.65
C GLU A 44 -24.18 8.63 11.28
N ASP A 45 -24.05 7.33 10.92
CA ASP A 45 -25.19 6.60 10.37
C ASP A 45 -25.71 5.41 11.19
N HIS A 46 -25.13 5.12 12.37
CA HIS A 46 -25.58 3.99 13.20
C HIS A 46 -25.80 4.37 14.68
N ILE A 47 -26.76 5.26 14.91
CA ILE A 47 -27.37 5.44 16.25
C ILE A 47 -28.29 4.23 16.49
N GLY A 48 -27.69 3.10 16.92
CA GLY A 48 -28.41 1.88 17.24
C GLY A 48 -27.54 0.81 17.91
N GLY A 49 -26.23 0.95 17.83
CA GLY A 49 -25.27 0.07 18.53
C GLY A 49 -24.55 0.83 19.63
N PHE A 50 -24.47 0.25 20.81
CA PHE A 50 -23.66 0.78 21.92
C PHE A 50 -22.22 0.93 21.44
N MET A 51 -21.79 2.16 21.13
CA MET A 51 -20.37 2.47 21.06
C MET A 51 -19.81 2.28 22.48
N ASP A 52 -18.82 1.39 22.59
CA ASP A 52 -18.07 1.27 23.83
C ASP A 52 -17.48 2.65 24.18
N ILE A 53 -17.68 3.10 25.41
CA ILE A 53 -17.15 4.37 25.96
C ILE A 53 -15.67 4.50 25.64
N PHE A 54 -14.95 3.38 25.63
CA PHE A 54 -13.54 3.32 25.30
C PHE A 54 -13.24 3.71 23.84
N SER A 55 -13.98 3.21 22.88
CA SER A 55 -13.83 3.56 21.45
C SER A 55 -14.14 5.03 21.22
N TYR A 56 -15.16 5.58 21.90
CA TYR A 56 -15.49 7.00 21.85
C TYR A 56 -14.36 7.88 22.41
N GLU A 57 -13.87 7.58 23.62
CA GLU A 57 -12.77 8.34 24.23
C GLU A 57 -11.46 8.20 23.45
N SER A 58 -11.18 7.04 22.89
CA SER A 58 -10.03 6.81 22.02
C SER A 58 -10.11 7.66 20.75
N ALA A 59 -11.27 7.69 20.10
CA ALA A 59 -11.52 8.52 18.92
C ALA A 59 -11.34 10.02 19.24
N ARG A 60 -11.84 10.47 20.40
CA ARG A 60 -11.70 11.85 20.87
C ARG A 60 -10.22 12.23 21.12
N ARG A 61 -9.45 11.33 21.74
CA ARG A 61 -8.01 11.52 22.00
C ARG A 61 -7.17 11.60 20.74
N ILE A 62 -7.42 10.72 19.77
CA ILE A 62 -6.68 10.65 18.52
C ILE A 62 -6.93 11.91 17.68
N GLY A 63 -8.14 12.46 17.74
CA GLY A 63 -8.53 13.70 17.05
C GLY A 63 -8.70 13.51 15.52
N ASP A 64 -9.44 14.44 14.90
CA ASP A 64 -9.84 14.35 13.50
C ASP A 64 -8.69 14.58 12.51
N GLN A 65 -7.58 15.18 12.96
CA GLN A 65 -6.42 15.43 12.10
C GLN A 65 -5.47 14.23 11.98
N ASN A 66 -5.75 13.12 12.65
CA ASN A 66 -4.97 11.89 12.52
C ASN A 66 -5.04 11.36 11.08
N VAL A 67 -3.88 10.96 10.53
CA VAL A 67 -3.76 10.50 9.14
C VAL A 67 -4.62 9.26 8.88
N LEU A 68 -4.68 8.31 9.81
CA LEU A 68 -5.47 7.09 9.66
C LEU A 68 -6.97 7.39 9.60
N ARG A 69 -7.47 8.34 10.42
CA ARG A 69 -8.86 8.80 10.34
C ARG A 69 -9.17 9.49 9.02
N LYS A 70 -8.24 10.32 8.52
CA LYS A 70 -8.39 10.98 7.22
C LYS A 70 -8.45 9.96 6.08
N VAL A 71 -7.65 8.89 6.16
CA VAL A 71 -7.70 7.80 5.16
C VAL A 71 -9.01 7.06 5.23
N ASP A 72 -9.51 6.78 6.43
CA ASP A 72 -10.77 6.08 6.62
C ASP A 72 -11.95 6.88 6.06
N ALA A 73 -11.95 8.20 6.27
CA ALA A 73 -12.95 9.11 5.70
C ALA A 73 -12.80 9.32 4.19
N LEU A 74 -11.60 9.12 3.63
CA LEU A 74 -11.31 9.31 2.21
C LEU A 74 -11.77 8.12 1.35
N LEU A 75 -11.69 6.90 1.90
CA LEU A 75 -11.89 5.68 1.14
C LEU A 75 -13.26 5.05 1.43
N ASP A 76 -14.01 4.84 0.37
CA ASP A 76 -15.16 3.93 0.38
C ASP A 76 -14.64 2.48 0.28
N TRP A 77 -14.60 1.81 1.42
CA TRP A 77 -14.11 0.44 1.54
C TRP A 77 -14.97 -0.59 0.82
N SER A 78 -16.26 -0.29 0.59
CA SER A 78 -17.16 -1.18 -0.14
C SER A 78 -16.71 -1.40 -1.59
N LEU A 79 -16.08 -0.39 -2.20
CA LEU A 79 -15.53 -0.43 -3.56
C LEU A 79 -14.17 -1.15 -3.62
N VAL A 80 -13.45 -1.20 -2.50
CA VAL A 80 -12.18 -1.94 -2.38
C VAL A 80 -12.43 -3.43 -2.13
N LEU A 81 -13.50 -3.78 -1.39
CA LEU A 81 -13.82 -5.14 -0.96
C LEU A 81 -13.84 -6.20 -2.08
N PRO A 82 -14.43 -5.97 -3.26
CA PRO A 82 -14.43 -6.96 -4.34
C PRO A 82 -13.02 -7.35 -4.80
N LEU A 83 -12.08 -6.38 -4.83
CA LEU A 83 -10.69 -6.61 -5.20
C LEU A 83 -9.96 -7.45 -4.15
N LEU A 84 -10.26 -7.23 -2.86
CA LEU A 84 -9.68 -8.01 -1.76
C LEU A 84 -10.20 -9.45 -1.77
N LYS A 85 -11.49 -9.66 -2.07
CA LYS A 85 -12.11 -10.99 -2.14
C LYS A 85 -11.62 -11.81 -3.32
N SER A 86 -11.20 -11.18 -4.42
CA SER A 86 -10.73 -11.88 -5.62
C SER A 86 -9.56 -12.83 -5.36
N GLY A 87 -8.75 -12.55 -4.32
CA GLY A 87 -7.60 -13.36 -3.91
C GLY A 87 -7.92 -14.52 -2.96
N LEU A 88 -9.13 -14.56 -2.40
CA LEU A 88 -9.47 -15.47 -1.33
C LEU A 88 -10.50 -16.51 -1.81
N ASN A 89 -10.03 -17.70 -2.14
CA ASN A 89 -10.92 -18.85 -2.32
C ASN A 89 -11.38 -19.35 -0.94
N ARG A 90 -12.50 -18.80 -0.44
CA ARG A 90 -13.14 -19.31 0.76
C ARG A 90 -14.17 -20.39 0.32
N SER A 91 -13.89 -21.63 0.65
CA SER A 91 -14.78 -22.77 0.33
C SER A 91 -16.10 -22.78 1.12
N GLY A 92 -16.32 -21.81 1.99
CA GLY A 92 -17.48 -21.76 2.89
C GLY A 92 -17.46 -22.80 4.02
N LEU A 93 -16.51 -23.73 4.00
CA LEU A 93 -16.29 -24.72 5.04
C LEU A 93 -15.18 -24.27 5.98
N GLY A 94 -15.41 -24.34 7.29
CA GLY A 94 -14.44 -24.00 8.32
C GLY A 94 -14.76 -22.71 9.10
N PRO A 95 -13.90 -22.30 10.06
CA PRO A 95 -14.08 -21.10 10.85
C PRO A 95 -14.13 -19.85 9.96
N GLN A 96 -15.02 -18.93 10.31
CA GLN A 96 -15.09 -17.64 9.61
C GLN A 96 -13.80 -16.87 9.83
N GLY A 97 -13.07 -16.57 8.73
CA GLY A 97 -11.83 -15.79 8.81
C GLY A 97 -12.10 -14.33 9.12
N TYR A 98 -11.03 -13.58 9.33
CA TYR A 98 -11.09 -12.13 9.50
C TYR A 98 -11.66 -11.44 8.26
N ASP A 99 -12.26 -10.27 8.46
CA ASP A 99 -12.73 -9.41 7.39
C ASP A 99 -11.57 -8.93 6.51
N GLU A 100 -11.76 -8.93 5.20
CA GLU A 100 -10.73 -8.58 4.22
C GLU A 100 -10.32 -7.12 4.30
N ILE A 101 -11.26 -6.23 4.64
CA ILE A 101 -10.98 -4.79 4.81
C ILE A 101 -10.10 -4.60 6.04
N VAL A 102 -10.39 -5.29 7.14
CA VAL A 102 -9.57 -5.28 8.35
C VAL A 102 -8.14 -5.71 8.01
N LEU A 103 -7.97 -6.83 7.31
CA LEU A 103 -6.65 -7.34 6.91
C LEU A 103 -5.92 -6.37 5.97
N PHE A 104 -6.62 -5.70 5.06
CA PHE A 104 -6.00 -4.73 4.18
C PHE A 104 -5.60 -3.45 4.92
N LYS A 105 -6.42 -2.95 5.85
CA LYS A 105 -6.06 -1.85 6.74
C LYS A 105 -4.80 -2.19 7.56
N TYR A 106 -4.63 -3.43 7.97
CA TYR A 106 -3.40 -3.88 8.62
C TYR A 106 -2.18 -3.81 7.71
N LEU A 107 -2.31 -4.25 6.44
CA LEU A 107 -1.21 -4.11 5.47
C LEU A 107 -0.82 -2.63 5.26
N LEU A 108 -1.80 -1.72 5.25
CA LEU A 108 -1.55 -0.28 5.16
C LEU A 108 -0.81 0.25 6.40
N ILE A 109 -1.23 -0.14 7.61
CA ILE A 109 -0.55 0.22 8.87
C ILE A 109 0.91 -0.29 8.83
N GLY A 110 1.09 -1.56 8.50
CA GLY A 110 2.43 -2.18 8.41
C GLY A 110 3.34 -1.46 7.42
N GLN A 111 2.80 -1.06 6.26
CA GLN A 111 3.52 -0.31 5.25
C GLN A 111 3.87 1.12 5.72
N TRP A 112 2.92 1.82 6.34
CA TRP A 112 3.10 3.20 6.80
C TRP A 112 4.10 3.34 7.92
N HIS A 113 4.05 2.40 8.87
CA HIS A 113 4.90 2.44 10.06
C HIS A 113 6.17 1.58 9.94
N GLY A 114 6.38 0.95 8.79
CA GLY A 114 7.57 0.12 8.54
C GLY A 114 7.66 -1.11 9.44
N LEU A 115 6.52 -1.64 9.92
CA LEU A 115 6.46 -2.75 10.86
C LEU A 115 6.67 -4.09 10.16
N SER A 116 7.39 -5.00 10.80
CA SER A 116 7.40 -6.43 10.42
C SER A 116 6.08 -7.09 10.86
N ASP A 117 5.74 -8.25 10.28
CA ASP A 117 4.47 -8.92 10.60
C ASP A 117 4.31 -9.20 12.12
N PRO A 118 5.34 -9.71 12.87
CA PRO A 118 5.25 -9.86 14.33
C PRO A 118 5.07 -8.53 15.06
N LYS A 119 5.82 -7.48 14.67
CA LYS A 119 5.67 -6.17 15.29
C LYS A 119 4.35 -5.49 14.99
N LEU A 120 3.76 -5.77 13.84
CA LEU A 120 2.43 -5.30 13.47
C LEU A 120 1.37 -5.93 14.38
N GLU A 121 1.43 -7.25 14.59
CA GLU A 121 0.55 -7.96 15.52
C GLU A 121 0.66 -7.38 16.94
N GLU A 122 1.89 -7.22 17.47
CA GLU A 122 2.13 -6.63 18.78
C GLU A 122 1.56 -5.21 18.88
N SER A 123 1.83 -4.37 17.85
CA SER A 123 1.36 -2.98 17.83
C SER A 123 -0.17 -2.88 17.78
N LEU A 124 -0.85 -3.79 17.10
CA LEU A 124 -2.31 -3.84 17.02
C LEU A 124 -2.96 -4.20 18.35
N ARG A 125 -2.24 -4.88 19.24
CA ARG A 125 -2.72 -5.20 20.60
C ARG A 125 -2.67 -4.02 21.57
N VAL A 126 -1.80 -3.02 21.31
CA VAL A 126 -1.51 -1.96 22.29
C VAL A 126 -1.79 -0.55 21.76
N ARG A 127 -1.91 -0.35 20.45
CA ARG A 127 -2.12 0.97 19.85
C ARG A 127 -3.58 1.21 19.50
N PHE A 128 -4.19 2.12 20.20
CA PHE A 128 -5.61 2.48 20.00
C PHE A 128 -5.91 3.10 18.64
N ASP A 129 -4.99 3.88 18.10
CA ASP A 129 -5.13 4.47 16.76
C ASP A 129 -5.16 3.40 15.66
N PHE A 130 -4.40 2.32 15.82
CA PHE A 130 -4.43 1.19 14.91
C PHE A 130 -5.69 0.36 15.04
N MET A 131 -6.11 0.09 16.27
CA MET A 131 -7.35 -0.64 16.56
C MET A 131 -8.55 0.11 15.98
N LEU A 132 -8.65 1.41 16.24
CA LEU A 132 -9.74 2.25 15.73
C LEU A 132 -9.77 2.29 14.20
N PHE A 133 -8.61 2.49 13.55
CA PHE A 133 -8.53 2.48 12.09
C PHE A 133 -8.90 1.12 11.50
N ALA A 134 -8.50 0.04 12.14
CA ALA A 134 -8.81 -1.31 11.70
C ALA A 134 -10.28 -1.70 11.94
N GLY A 135 -11.01 -0.96 12.77
CA GLY A 135 -12.37 -1.30 13.21
C GLY A 135 -12.40 -2.44 14.20
N LEU A 136 -11.37 -2.55 15.04
CA LEU A 136 -11.30 -3.49 16.15
C LEU A 136 -11.69 -2.80 17.47
N ASP A 137 -12.49 -3.47 18.27
CA ASP A 137 -12.66 -3.15 19.66
C ASP A 137 -11.77 -4.00 20.59
N LEU A 138 -11.79 -3.75 21.88
CA LEU A 138 -10.97 -4.45 22.88
C LEU A 138 -11.26 -5.95 23.00
N HIS A 139 -12.44 -6.39 22.57
CA HIS A 139 -12.88 -7.78 22.65
C HIS A 139 -12.53 -8.58 21.38
N CYS A 140 -12.16 -7.88 20.31
CA CYS A 140 -11.81 -8.53 19.07
C CYS A 140 -10.43 -9.22 19.15
N THR A 141 -10.37 -10.42 18.60
CA THR A 141 -9.07 -11.10 18.42
C THR A 141 -8.26 -10.39 17.33
N VAL A 142 -6.98 -10.14 17.61
CA VAL A 142 -6.06 -9.58 16.62
C VAL A 142 -5.54 -10.70 15.72
N PRO A 143 -5.58 -10.55 14.39
CA PRO A 143 -4.97 -11.51 13.47
C PRO A 143 -3.49 -11.69 13.74
N ASP A 144 -3.02 -12.93 13.69
CA ASP A 144 -1.62 -13.27 13.87
C ASP A 144 -0.77 -12.94 12.64
N GLU A 145 0.55 -12.99 12.79
CA GLU A 145 1.51 -12.73 11.71
C GLU A 145 1.34 -13.65 10.50
N THR A 146 0.93 -14.92 10.76
CA THR A 146 0.74 -15.91 9.70
C THR A 146 -0.50 -15.60 8.87
N THR A 147 -1.54 -15.08 9.47
CA THR A 147 -2.76 -14.58 8.80
C THR A 147 -2.43 -13.41 7.87
N HIS A 148 -1.62 -12.45 8.32
CA HIS A 148 -1.15 -11.35 7.48
C HIS A 148 -0.34 -11.85 6.28
N CYS A 149 0.57 -12.78 6.53
CA CYS A 149 1.42 -13.37 5.49
C CYS A 149 0.57 -14.11 4.44
N ARG A 150 -0.38 -14.92 4.87
CA ARG A 150 -1.30 -15.67 3.98
C ARG A 150 -2.17 -14.74 3.15
N PHE A 151 -2.75 -13.71 3.76
CA PHE A 151 -3.58 -12.72 3.07
C PHE A 151 -2.78 -11.97 2.00
N ARG A 152 -1.60 -11.44 2.35
CA ARG A 152 -0.70 -10.78 1.41
C ARG A 152 -0.32 -11.66 0.23
N ASN A 153 0.03 -12.94 0.48
CA ASN A 153 0.37 -13.89 -0.57
C ASN A 153 -0.85 -14.24 -1.46
N ALA A 154 -2.04 -14.29 -0.90
CA ALA A 154 -3.27 -14.51 -1.65
C ALA A 154 -3.54 -13.35 -2.63
N LEU A 155 -3.40 -12.10 -2.18
CA LEU A 155 -3.51 -10.92 -3.04
C LEU A 155 -2.43 -10.88 -4.14
N VAL A 156 -1.19 -11.32 -3.83
CA VAL A 156 -0.12 -11.44 -4.83
C VAL A 156 -0.51 -12.48 -5.89
N LYS A 157 -0.98 -13.64 -5.47
CA LYS A 157 -1.40 -14.72 -6.38
C LYS A 157 -2.56 -14.32 -7.28
N ALA A 158 -3.49 -13.52 -6.76
CA ALA A 158 -4.63 -12.99 -7.51
C ALA A 158 -4.27 -11.82 -8.45
N GLY A 159 -3.07 -11.23 -8.33
CA GLY A 159 -2.72 -10.02 -9.06
C GLY A 159 -3.53 -8.78 -8.66
N ALA A 160 -4.08 -8.74 -7.45
CA ALA A 160 -5.05 -7.73 -7.02
C ALA A 160 -4.42 -6.32 -6.82
N TYR A 161 -3.12 -6.23 -6.64
CA TYR A 161 -2.45 -4.98 -6.24
C TYR A 161 -2.59 -3.84 -7.24
N ASP A 162 -2.49 -4.09 -8.54
CA ASP A 162 -2.65 -3.05 -9.56
C ASP A 162 -4.08 -2.51 -9.58
N GLY A 163 -5.08 -3.40 -9.40
CA GLY A 163 -6.48 -3.02 -9.25
C GLY A 163 -6.71 -2.15 -8.00
N LEU A 164 -6.09 -2.50 -6.87
CA LEU A 164 -6.16 -1.71 -5.64
C LEU A 164 -5.56 -0.31 -5.82
N LEU A 165 -4.42 -0.18 -6.50
CA LEU A 165 -3.83 1.14 -6.82
C LEU A 165 -4.78 1.95 -7.71
N ALA A 166 -5.34 1.33 -8.75
CA ALA A 166 -6.26 1.99 -9.66
C ALA A 166 -7.52 2.48 -8.93
N GLU A 167 -8.10 1.65 -8.05
CA GLU A 167 -9.28 2.02 -7.28
C GLU A 167 -9.02 3.15 -6.30
N VAL A 168 -7.90 3.11 -5.55
CA VAL A 168 -7.51 4.20 -4.65
C VAL A 168 -7.30 5.51 -5.44
N CYS A 169 -6.65 5.45 -6.60
CA CYS A 169 -6.50 6.62 -7.47
C CYS A 169 -7.85 7.17 -7.93
N ARG A 170 -8.79 6.30 -8.32
CA ARG A 170 -10.13 6.68 -8.76
C ARG A 170 -10.90 7.40 -7.66
N GLN A 171 -10.81 6.91 -6.41
CA GLN A 171 -11.48 7.56 -5.28
C GLN A 171 -10.86 8.92 -4.97
N ILE A 172 -9.52 9.04 -4.97
CA ILE A 172 -8.83 10.32 -4.78
C ILE A 172 -9.23 11.33 -5.90
N GLU A 173 -9.38 10.87 -7.13
CA GLU A 173 -9.89 11.69 -8.25
C GLU A 173 -11.35 12.10 -8.04
N GLY A 174 -12.19 11.20 -7.51
CA GLY A 174 -13.59 11.48 -7.18
C GLY A 174 -13.75 12.60 -6.16
N HIS A 175 -12.83 12.71 -5.22
CA HIS A 175 -12.78 13.80 -4.24
C HIS A 175 -12.16 15.10 -4.78
N GLY A 176 -11.76 15.16 -6.06
CA GLY A 176 -11.11 16.33 -6.66
C GLY A 176 -9.68 16.60 -6.15
N LEU A 177 -9.07 15.66 -5.42
CA LEU A 177 -7.74 15.81 -4.86
C LEU A 177 -6.61 15.47 -5.84
N LYS A 178 -6.96 14.77 -6.93
CA LYS A 178 -6.10 14.45 -8.06
C LYS A 178 -6.82 14.84 -9.34
N MET A 179 -6.11 15.37 -10.32
CA MET A 179 -6.69 15.75 -11.60
C MET A 179 -7.05 14.51 -12.44
N LYS A 180 -8.25 14.50 -13.03
CA LYS A 180 -8.69 13.41 -13.92
C LYS A 180 -7.85 13.29 -15.18
N GLU A 181 -7.47 14.44 -15.74
CA GLU A 181 -6.60 14.56 -16.91
C GLU A 181 -5.37 15.35 -16.52
N ALA A 182 -4.30 14.65 -16.22
CA ALA A 182 -3.04 15.26 -15.91
C ALA A 182 -2.42 15.92 -17.15
N ASP A 183 -1.82 17.09 -17.01
CA ASP A 183 -1.06 17.72 -18.09
C ASP A 183 0.15 16.87 -18.48
N ALA A 184 0.79 16.24 -17.49
CA ALA A 184 1.99 15.44 -17.71
C ALA A 184 1.96 14.11 -16.94
N ALA A 185 2.33 13.04 -17.65
CA ALA A 185 2.71 11.76 -17.05
C ALA A 185 4.24 11.70 -16.99
N ILE A 186 4.79 11.53 -15.79
CA ILE A 186 6.22 11.51 -15.53
C ILE A 186 6.64 10.07 -15.25
N ILE A 187 7.53 9.53 -16.07
CA ILE A 187 8.00 8.14 -15.99
C ILE A 187 9.46 8.12 -15.59
N ASP A 188 9.79 7.29 -14.61
CA ASP A 188 11.17 7.02 -14.20
C ASP A 188 11.30 5.64 -13.57
N ALA A 189 12.54 5.20 -13.33
CA ALA A 189 12.87 3.92 -12.74
C ALA A 189 13.80 4.05 -11.54
N THR A 190 13.65 3.16 -10.59
CA THR A 190 14.52 3.08 -9.41
C THR A 190 14.97 1.65 -9.17
N LEU A 191 16.16 1.49 -8.56
CA LEU A 191 16.65 0.20 -8.12
C LEU A 191 16.13 -0.12 -6.71
N ILE A 192 15.77 -1.39 -6.52
CA ILE A 192 15.33 -1.99 -5.26
C ILE A 192 16.28 -3.16 -5.00
N GLU A 193 17.04 -3.12 -3.92
CA GLU A 193 17.96 -4.20 -3.55
C GLU A 193 17.15 -5.44 -3.14
N SER A 194 17.61 -6.65 -3.49
CA SER A 194 16.99 -7.89 -3.04
C SER A 194 17.10 -8.06 -1.52
N ALA A 195 16.13 -8.74 -0.91
CA ALA A 195 16.21 -9.18 0.48
C ALA A 195 17.28 -10.25 0.68
N ALA A 196 17.57 -11.04 -0.36
CA ALA A 196 18.58 -12.08 -0.31
C ALA A 196 20.01 -11.50 -0.26
N ARG A 197 20.87 -12.20 0.47
CA ARG A 197 22.31 -11.92 0.41
C ARG A 197 22.85 -12.47 -0.91
N PRO A 198 23.69 -11.71 -1.62
CA PRO A 198 24.40 -12.23 -2.79
C PRO A 198 25.26 -13.42 -2.39
N ARG A 199 25.30 -14.45 -3.22
CA ARG A 199 26.29 -15.54 -3.06
C ARG A 199 27.64 -15.09 -3.62
N THR A 200 28.71 -15.48 -2.97
CA THR A 200 30.09 -15.18 -3.39
C THR A 200 30.51 -16.04 -4.58
N HIS A 201 29.92 -17.23 -4.72
CA HIS A 201 30.14 -18.15 -5.82
C HIS A 201 28.82 -18.47 -6.52
N VAL A 202 28.90 -18.58 -7.84
CA VAL A 202 27.78 -19.06 -8.64
C VAL A 202 27.88 -20.59 -8.64
N GLU A 203 26.97 -21.25 -7.92
CA GLU A 203 26.83 -22.71 -7.97
C GLU A 203 25.93 -23.05 -9.16
N ALA A 204 26.47 -23.73 -10.16
CA ALA A 204 25.64 -24.47 -11.09
C ALA A 204 25.15 -25.71 -10.35
N LEU A 205 23.83 -25.78 -10.05
CA LEU A 205 23.25 -27.00 -9.54
C LEU A 205 23.27 -28.02 -10.69
N PRO A 206 23.88 -29.21 -10.50
CA PRO A 206 23.63 -30.30 -11.42
C PRO A 206 22.13 -30.61 -11.32
N GLU A 207 21.41 -30.52 -12.40
CA GLU A 207 20.08 -31.13 -12.46
C GLU A 207 20.27 -32.63 -12.20
N ASP A 208 19.39 -33.25 -11.42
CA ASP A 208 19.34 -34.71 -11.28
C ASP A 208 19.05 -35.31 -12.67
N ARG A 209 20.13 -35.58 -13.42
CA ARG A 209 20.02 -36.16 -14.75
C ARG A 209 19.72 -37.64 -14.62
N ALA A 210 18.62 -38.04 -15.19
CA ALA A 210 18.44 -39.44 -15.62
C ALA A 210 19.53 -39.72 -16.67
N GLU A 211 20.25 -40.83 -16.51
CA GLU A 211 21.45 -41.22 -17.28
C GLU A 211 21.32 -41.28 -18.81
N ASN A 212 20.20 -40.82 -19.43
CA ASN A 212 19.89 -40.96 -20.84
C ASN A 212 19.45 -39.69 -21.57
N GLU A 213 19.65 -38.49 -21.02
CA GLU A 213 19.25 -37.26 -21.71
C GLU A 213 20.44 -36.47 -22.30
N ALA A 214 20.21 -35.91 -23.51
CA ALA A 214 21.21 -35.22 -24.32
C ALA A 214 21.82 -33.97 -23.66
N PRO A 215 23.06 -33.57 -24.01
CA PRO A 215 23.87 -32.60 -23.23
C PRO A 215 23.58 -31.12 -23.47
N ASP A 216 22.43 -30.70 -23.98
CA ASP A 216 22.25 -29.33 -24.51
C ASP A 216 21.33 -28.36 -23.71
N GLU A 217 20.91 -28.67 -22.49
CA GLU A 217 20.25 -27.66 -21.68
C GLU A 217 21.25 -26.88 -20.81
N PRO A 218 21.22 -25.52 -20.86
CA PRO A 218 22.16 -24.71 -20.12
C PRO A 218 21.91 -24.86 -18.61
N ALA A 219 22.99 -25.12 -17.86
CA ALA A 219 22.96 -25.21 -16.40
C ALA A 219 22.28 -23.99 -15.79
N THR A 220 21.31 -24.21 -14.88
CA THR A 220 20.63 -23.12 -14.18
C THR A 220 21.58 -22.46 -13.20
N VAL A 221 21.94 -21.20 -13.47
CA VAL A 221 22.88 -20.46 -12.63
C VAL A 221 22.10 -19.73 -11.52
N ILE A 222 22.33 -20.12 -10.27
CA ILE A 222 21.70 -19.50 -9.11
C ILE A 222 22.61 -18.42 -8.50
N PHE A 223 22.21 -17.16 -8.59
CA PHE A 223 22.94 -16.01 -8.05
C PHE A 223 22.68 -15.75 -6.56
N SER A 224 21.56 -16.17 -6.03
CA SER A 224 21.14 -16.00 -4.63
C SER A 224 19.94 -16.89 -4.31
N ALA A 225 19.47 -16.87 -3.05
CA ALA A 225 18.21 -17.51 -2.65
C ALA A 225 16.95 -16.87 -3.29
N ASP A 226 17.10 -15.70 -3.92
CA ASP A 226 16.05 -14.98 -4.67
C ASP A 226 16.29 -15.20 -6.18
N ASN A 227 15.59 -16.18 -6.72
CA ASN A 227 15.78 -16.62 -8.11
C ASN A 227 15.36 -15.60 -9.16
N ASP A 228 14.53 -14.61 -8.81
CA ASP A 228 14.08 -13.57 -9.73
C ASP A 228 14.99 -12.35 -9.72
N ALA A 229 15.81 -12.16 -8.68
CA ALA A 229 16.73 -11.04 -8.58
C ALA A 229 17.89 -11.18 -9.58
N ARG A 230 18.30 -10.07 -10.19
CA ARG A 230 19.42 -10.03 -11.14
C ARG A 230 20.39 -8.91 -10.79
N TRP A 231 21.64 -9.10 -11.22
CA TRP A 231 22.68 -8.12 -11.04
C TRP A 231 22.57 -6.98 -12.06
N VAL A 232 22.75 -5.77 -11.59
CA VAL A 232 22.95 -4.58 -12.43
C VAL A 232 24.12 -3.76 -11.90
N LYS A 233 24.95 -3.26 -12.83
CA LYS A 233 26.04 -2.34 -12.50
C LYS A 233 25.66 -0.92 -12.87
N LYS A 234 25.69 -0.02 -11.88
CA LYS A 234 25.47 1.42 -12.08
C LYS A 234 26.69 2.18 -11.55
N GLY A 235 27.50 2.72 -12.45
CA GLY A 235 28.78 3.31 -12.09
C GLY A 235 29.75 2.25 -11.54
N ARG A 236 30.24 2.48 -10.31
CA ARG A 236 31.13 1.55 -9.62
C ARG A 236 30.40 0.53 -8.73
N LYS A 237 29.09 0.73 -8.48
CA LYS A 237 28.29 -0.14 -7.60
C LYS A 237 27.57 -1.21 -8.40
N SER A 238 27.72 -2.47 -8.02
CA SER A 238 26.88 -3.59 -8.46
C SER A 238 25.78 -3.82 -7.43
N THR A 239 24.54 -4.02 -7.90
CA THR A 239 23.37 -4.25 -7.03
C THR A 239 22.63 -5.48 -7.53
N LEU A 240 22.36 -6.43 -6.62
CA LEU A 240 21.47 -7.56 -6.87
C LEU A 240 20.04 -7.14 -6.48
N GLY A 241 19.08 -7.31 -7.37
CA GLY A 241 17.71 -6.95 -7.04
C GLY A 241 16.81 -6.74 -8.24
N TYR A 242 15.98 -5.71 -8.14
CA TYR A 242 14.89 -5.39 -9.05
C TYR A 242 14.96 -3.94 -9.52
N LYS A 243 14.28 -3.68 -10.61
CA LYS A 243 14.06 -2.33 -11.11
C LYS A 243 12.56 -2.04 -11.08
N GLY A 244 12.18 -1.03 -10.31
CA GLY A 244 10.81 -0.56 -10.20
C GLY A 244 10.60 0.68 -11.06
N PHE A 245 9.56 0.68 -11.87
CA PHE A 245 9.12 1.78 -12.71
C PHE A 245 7.87 2.40 -12.11
N ALA A 246 7.79 3.71 -12.07
CA ALA A 246 6.61 4.44 -11.65
C ALA A 246 6.24 5.49 -12.68
N ARG A 247 4.93 5.66 -12.88
CA ARG A 247 4.34 6.79 -13.57
C ARG A 247 3.59 7.63 -12.55
N CYS A 248 3.84 8.92 -12.53
CA CYS A 248 3.09 9.86 -11.70
C CYS A 248 2.68 11.09 -12.52
N ASP A 249 1.68 11.82 -12.01
CA ASP A 249 1.30 13.12 -12.55
C ASP A 249 2.22 14.25 -12.06
N GLU A 250 1.92 15.49 -12.45
CA GLU A 250 2.66 16.71 -12.07
C GLU A 250 2.56 17.03 -10.57
N GLU A 251 1.56 16.51 -9.87
CA GLU A 251 1.42 16.62 -8.42
C GLU A 251 2.15 15.50 -7.68
N GLY A 252 2.56 14.45 -8.41
CA GLY A 252 3.28 13.29 -7.90
C GLY A 252 2.36 12.22 -7.31
N PHE A 253 1.11 12.12 -7.75
CA PHE A 253 0.29 10.92 -7.51
C PHE A 253 0.72 9.82 -8.48
N VAL A 254 1.04 8.67 -7.93
CA VAL A 254 1.48 7.51 -8.71
C VAL A 254 0.27 6.71 -9.17
N ASP A 255 0.11 6.55 -10.47
CA ASP A 255 -1.03 5.84 -11.06
C ASP A 255 -0.66 4.53 -11.75
N LYS A 256 0.63 4.29 -11.99
CA LYS A 256 1.10 3.02 -12.57
C LYS A 256 2.45 2.60 -12.00
N ILE A 257 2.54 1.33 -11.69
CA ILE A 257 3.76 0.65 -11.24
C ILE A 257 4.05 -0.51 -12.19
N HIS A 258 5.33 -0.74 -12.44
CA HIS A 258 5.82 -1.93 -13.11
C HIS A 258 7.15 -2.34 -12.49
N THR A 259 7.42 -3.63 -12.36
CA THR A 259 8.65 -4.13 -11.74
C THR A 259 9.26 -5.21 -12.61
N THR A 260 10.58 -5.16 -12.75
CA THR A 260 11.37 -6.15 -13.52
C THR A 260 12.61 -6.57 -12.73
N PRO A 261 13.28 -7.66 -13.10
CA PRO A 261 14.64 -7.91 -12.65
C PRO A 261 15.55 -6.71 -12.98
N ALA A 262 16.57 -6.45 -12.15
CA ALA A 262 17.36 -5.23 -12.24
C ALA A 262 18.16 -5.08 -13.56
N ASN A 263 18.50 -6.19 -14.23
CA ASN A 263 19.26 -6.21 -15.50
C ASN A 263 18.42 -5.78 -16.71
N VAL A 264 17.08 -5.73 -16.59
CA VAL A 264 16.19 -5.35 -17.69
C VAL A 264 16.38 -3.87 -18.03
N GLY A 265 16.51 -3.56 -19.33
CA GLY A 265 16.67 -2.20 -19.84
C GLY A 265 15.42 -1.35 -19.60
N GLU A 266 15.58 -0.03 -19.46
CA GLU A 266 14.46 0.89 -19.22
C GLU A 266 13.66 1.19 -20.49
N SER A 267 14.36 1.38 -21.61
CA SER A 267 13.73 1.79 -22.87
C SER A 267 12.63 0.85 -23.38
N PRO A 268 12.77 -0.49 -23.31
CA PRO A 268 11.71 -1.41 -23.72
C PRO A 268 10.45 -1.35 -22.85
N GLN A 269 10.57 -0.93 -21.57
CA GLN A 269 9.44 -0.86 -20.64
C GLN A 269 8.57 0.38 -20.84
N PHE A 270 8.99 1.30 -21.71
CA PHE A 270 8.27 2.56 -21.95
C PHE A 270 6.85 2.33 -22.45
N GLY A 271 6.64 1.41 -23.38
CA GLY A 271 5.33 1.05 -23.91
C GLY A 271 4.35 0.61 -22.80
N THR A 272 4.83 -0.25 -21.90
CA THR A 272 4.05 -0.69 -20.71
C THR A 272 3.68 0.50 -19.83
N MET A 273 4.62 1.43 -19.60
CA MET A 273 4.38 2.57 -18.71
C MET A 273 3.44 3.62 -19.27
N ILE A 274 3.38 3.84 -20.59
CA ILE A 274 2.47 4.80 -21.22
C ILE A 274 1.05 4.23 -21.40
N GLN A 275 0.90 2.91 -21.37
CA GLN A 275 -0.39 2.27 -21.57
C GLN A 275 -1.42 2.76 -20.55
N GLY A 276 -2.61 3.18 -21.05
CA GLY A 276 -3.70 3.71 -20.21
C GLY A 276 -3.47 5.16 -19.72
N SER A 277 -2.40 5.83 -20.11
CA SER A 277 -2.20 7.25 -19.81
C SER A 277 -3.15 8.13 -20.62
N LYS A 278 -3.79 9.07 -19.93
CA LYS A 278 -4.63 10.15 -20.56
C LYS A 278 -3.92 11.50 -20.59
N ALA A 279 -2.68 11.57 -20.09
CA ALA A 279 -1.92 12.81 -19.98
C ALA A 279 -1.62 13.41 -21.37
N GLN A 280 -1.67 14.74 -21.47
CA GLN A 280 -1.33 15.41 -22.73
C GLN A 280 0.14 15.25 -23.12
N ARG A 281 1.02 15.16 -22.13
CA ARG A 281 2.48 15.08 -22.31
C ARG A 281 3.07 13.91 -21.52
N VAL A 282 4.08 13.25 -22.07
CA VAL A 282 4.83 12.22 -21.34
C VAL A 282 6.27 12.66 -21.17
N LEU A 283 6.71 12.74 -19.93
CA LEU A 283 8.08 13.14 -19.54
C LEU A 283 8.87 11.91 -19.11
N ALA A 284 10.04 11.72 -19.69
CA ALA A 284 10.91 10.59 -19.33
C ALA A 284 12.40 10.95 -19.48
N ASP A 285 13.28 10.15 -18.83
CA ASP A 285 14.72 10.36 -18.91
C ASP A 285 15.29 10.04 -20.30
N LYS A 286 16.51 10.50 -20.52
CA LYS A 286 17.31 10.18 -21.72
C LYS A 286 17.52 8.67 -21.96
N ALA A 287 17.37 7.83 -20.93
CA ALA A 287 17.40 6.37 -21.08
C ALA A 287 16.26 5.86 -21.98
N TYR A 288 15.13 6.58 -22.04
CA TYR A 288 13.98 6.27 -22.88
C TYR A 288 14.05 6.87 -24.29
N ALA A 289 15.12 7.61 -24.63
CA ALA A 289 15.26 8.34 -25.88
C ALA A 289 15.56 7.40 -27.07
N SER A 290 14.61 6.58 -27.46
CA SER A 290 14.66 5.75 -28.68
C SER A 290 13.71 6.28 -29.77
N LYS A 291 13.96 5.95 -31.03
CA LYS A 291 13.04 6.28 -32.13
C LYS A 291 11.67 5.62 -31.94
N ALA A 292 11.65 4.36 -31.45
CA ALA A 292 10.43 3.60 -31.18
C ALA A 292 9.58 4.26 -30.11
N ASN A 293 10.20 4.67 -28.97
CA ASN A 293 9.46 5.30 -27.87
C ASN A 293 8.87 6.66 -28.28
N ARG A 294 9.60 7.46 -29.05
CA ARG A 294 9.05 8.72 -29.59
C ARG A 294 7.94 8.49 -30.61
N ALA A 295 8.04 7.44 -31.42
CA ALA A 295 6.98 7.05 -32.34
C ALA A 295 5.71 6.59 -31.60
N ALA A 296 5.86 5.88 -30.47
CA ALA A 296 4.74 5.45 -29.62
C ALA A 296 3.94 6.62 -29.00
N LEU A 297 4.55 7.79 -28.85
CA LEU A 297 3.87 9.00 -28.37
C LEU A 297 3.12 9.75 -29.48
N LYS A 298 3.50 9.55 -30.74
CA LYS A 298 2.99 10.32 -31.87
C LYS A 298 1.47 10.17 -32.00
N GLY A 299 0.77 11.29 -32.09
CA GLY A 299 -0.69 11.34 -32.24
C GLY A 299 -1.48 11.12 -30.94
N LYS A 300 -0.82 10.77 -29.82
CA LYS A 300 -1.45 10.52 -28.52
C LYS A 300 -0.98 11.49 -27.44
N HIS A 301 0.32 11.72 -27.38
CA HIS A 301 0.94 12.51 -26.32
C HIS A 301 2.01 13.45 -26.90
N ARG A 302 2.22 14.61 -26.30
CA ARG A 302 3.37 15.47 -26.59
C ARG A 302 4.63 14.85 -26.03
N ASP A 303 5.68 14.78 -26.85
CA ASP A 303 6.97 14.21 -26.50
C ASP A 303 7.73 15.10 -25.51
N GLY A 304 7.94 14.60 -24.30
CA GLY A 304 8.76 15.18 -23.25
C GLY A 304 9.96 14.33 -22.87
N ILE A 305 10.38 13.38 -23.71
CA ILE A 305 11.58 12.56 -23.46
C ILE A 305 12.83 13.43 -23.63
N LEU A 306 13.73 13.41 -22.65
CA LEU A 306 14.98 14.13 -22.70
C LEU A 306 15.81 13.73 -23.93
N HIS A 307 16.47 14.72 -24.56
CA HIS A 307 17.39 14.46 -25.66
C HIS A 307 18.70 13.88 -25.13
N LYS A 308 19.19 12.84 -25.80
CA LYS A 308 20.47 12.19 -25.51
C LYS A 308 21.52 12.63 -26.53
N ALA A 309 22.70 13.03 -26.09
CA ALA A 309 23.85 13.21 -26.96
C ALA A 309 24.30 11.86 -27.52
N VAL A 310 24.68 11.81 -28.76
CA VAL A 310 25.28 10.64 -29.43
C VAL A 310 26.72 10.91 -29.81
N ARG A 311 27.50 9.86 -29.96
CA ARG A 311 28.91 9.97 -30.32
C ARG A 311 29.05 10.81 -31.62
N GLY A 312 29.90 11.82 -31.59
CA GLY A 312 30.12 12.72 -32.71
C GLY A 312 29.07 13.80 -32.96
N ARG A 313 27.96 13.83 -32.14
CA ARG A 313 26.91 14.85 -32.29
C ARG A 313 26.46 15.40 -30.92
N LEU A 314 26.90 16.61 -30.63
CA LEU A 314 26.49 17.31 -29.42
C LEU A 314 25.04 17.79 -29.50
N LEU A 315 24.42 18.01 -28.34
CA LEU A 315 23.09 18.61 -28.27
C LEU A 315 23.09 20.06 -28.74
N ARG A 316 22.11 20.41 -29.58
CA ARG A 316 21.83 21.79 -29.97
C ARG A 316 21.41 22.63 -28.77
N GLN A 317 21.57 23.95 -28.82
CA GLN A 317 21.20 24.85 -27.72
C GLN A 317 19.70 24.78 -27.37
N SER A 318 18.83 24.62 -28.40
CA SER A 318 17.39 24.38 -28.19
C SER A 318 17.11 23.10 -27.41
N GLN A 319 17.80 22.01 -27.72
CA GLN A 319 17.70 20.73 -27.03
C GLN A 319 18.19 20.80 -25.57
N LYS A 320 19.25 21.57 -25.33
CA LYS A 320 19.74 21.82 -23.96
C LYS A 320 18.71 22.61 -23.13
N ARG A 321 18.09 23.65 -23.73
CA ARG A 321 17.01 24.43 -23.09
C ARG A 321 15.79 23.54 -22.80
N PHE A 322 15.36 22.74 -23.76
CA PHE A 322 14.28 21.77 -23.59
C PHE A 322 14.58 20.79 -22.44
N ASN A 323 15.76 20.17 -22.44
CA ASN A 323 16.15 19.26 -21.36
C ASN A 323 16.10 19.93 -19.99
N LYS A 324 16.54 21.20 -19.87
CA LYS A 324 16.49 21.95 -18.63
C LYS A 324 15.06 22.17 -18.12
N LEU A 325 14.12 22.47 -19.03
CA LEU A 325 12.69 22.63 -18.67
C LEU A 325 12.06 21.32 -18.22
N ILE A 326 12.27 20.23 -18.99
CA ILE A 326 11.72 18.92 -18.65
C ILE A 326 12.31 18.37 -17.35
N SER A 327 13.60 18.54 -17.10
CA SER A 327 14.23 18.09 -15.86
C SER A 327 13.62 18.72 -14.61
N LYS A 328 13.19 20.00 -14.69
CA LYS A 328 12.50 20.66 -13.57
C LYS A 328 11.16 20.02 -13.22
N GLN A 329 10.43 19.51 -14.22
CA GLN A 329 9.13 18.84 -14.00
C GLN A 329 9.34 17.40 -13.55
N ARG A 330 10.37 16.70 -14.06
CA ARG A 330 10.69 15.33 -13.67
C ARG A 330 11.10 15.16 -12.21
N PHE A 331 11.50 16.23 -11.54
CA PHE A 331 11.80 16.21 -10.12
C PHE A 331 10.66 15.58 -9.26
N ARG A 332 9.41 15.64 -9.73
CA ARG A 332 8.26 15.05 -9.02
C ARG A 332 8.36 13.54 -8.83
N VAL A 333 8.73 12.79 -9.86
CA VAL A 333 8.88 11.33 -9.74
C VAL A 333 10.08 10.95 -8.85
N GLU A 334 11.14 11.75 -8.88
CA GLU A 334 12.29 11.58 -7.98
C GLU A 334 11.89 11.79 -6.53
N GLN A 335 11.04 12.79 -6.24
CA GLN A 335 10.44 12.98 -4.91
C GLN A 335 9.57 11.79 -4.48
N CYS A 336 8.77 11.22 -5.40
CA CYS A 336 7.98 10.04 -5.13
C CYS A 336 8.87 8.86 -4.71
N PHE A 337 9.92 8.57 -5.48
CA PHE A 337 10.88 7.52 -5.11
C PHE A 337 11.62 7.83 -3.80
N GLY A 338 12.03 9.08 -3.60
CA GLY A 338 12.67 9.51 -2.35
C GLY A 338 11.78 9.25 -1.15
N THR A 339 10.49 9.59 -1.24
CA THR A 339 9.51 9.36 -0.16
C THR A 339 9.25 7.87 0.04
N MET A 340 9.03 7.10 -1.04
CA MET A 340 8.81 5.66 -0.93
C MET A 340 10.01 4.93 -0.32
N LYS A 341 11.23 5.35 -0.66
CA LYS A 341 12.44 4.76 -0.08
C LYS A 341 12.64 5.14 1.38
N ARG A 342 12.42 6.41 1.74
CA ARG A 342 12.68 6.94 3.08
C ARG A 342 11.60 6.54 4.09
N LEU A 343 10.33 6.68 3.72
CA LEU A 343 9.21 6.42 4.64
C LEU A 343 8.73 4.98 4.57
N PHE A 344 8.72 4.36 3.39
CA PHE A 344 8.11 3.05 3.18
C PHE A 344 9.11 1.94 2.89
N GLY A 345 10.41 2.19 3.13
CA GLY A 345 11.45 1.17 3.06
C GLY A 345 11.71 0.57 1.67
N LEU A 346 11.32 1.25 0.58
CA LEU A 346 11.43 0.72 -0.79
C LEU A 346 12.88 0.64 -1.31
N HIS A 347 13.89 0.98 -0.53
CA HIS A 347 15.29 0.82 -0.91
C HIS A 347 15.68 -0.66 -1.03
N ARG A 348 15.00 -1.54 -0.29
CA ARG A 348 15.22 -2.99 -0.27
C ARG A 348 13.91 -3.76 -0.30
N ALA A 349 13.87 -4.86 -1.05
CA ALA A 349 12.76 -5.80 -1.01
C ALA A 349 12.63 -6.42 0.39
N ARG A 350 11.40 -6.61 0.86
CA ARG A 350 11.11 -7.30 2.13
C ARG A 350 11.03 -8.81 1.94
N TYR A 351 10.69 -9.24 0.73
CA TYR A 351 10.39 -10.62 0.39
C TYR A 351 11.17 -11.04 -0.85
N PHE A 352 11.34 -12.34 -1.06
CA PHE A 352 11.91 -12.89 -2.28
C PHE A 352 10.84 -13.00 -3.38
N GLY A 353 11.24 -12.80 -4.61
CA GLY A 353 10.43 -12.94 -5.80
C GLY A 353 9.91 -11.64 -6.37
N LEU A 354 9.81 -11.61 -7.70
CA LEU A 354 9.39 -10.43 -8.48
C LEU A 354 7.98 -9.97 -8.12
N ALA A 355 7.03 -10.91 -8.04
CA ALA A 355 5.62 -10.59 -7.76
C ALA A 355 5.43 -9.96 -6.37
N LYS A 356 6.15 -10.43 -5.35
CA LYS A 356 6.09 -9.87 -3.99
C LYS A 356 6.77 -8.50 -3.92
N THR A 357 7.86 -8.31 -4.65
CA THR A 357 8.53 -7.00 -4.75
C THR A 357 7.65 -5.99 -5.49
N HIS A 358 6.95 -6.43 -6.54
CA HIS A 358 5.94 -5.62 -7.22
C HIS A 358 4.83 -5.19 -6.27
N ALA A 359 4.24 -6.12 -5.52
CA ALA A 359 3.22 -5.84 -4.51
C ALA A 359 3.71 -4.84 -3.45
N GLN A 360 4.95 -4.98 -2.95
CA GLN A 360 5.56 -4.02 -2.03
C GLN A 360 5.64 -2.63 -2.63
N MET A 361 6.04 -2.52 -3.90
CA MET A 361 6.15 -1.23 -4.57
C MET A 361 4.77 -0.58 -4.79
N VAL A 362 3.76 -1.38 -5.14
CA VAL A 362 2.38 -0.90 -5.28
C VAL A 362 1.84 -0.42 -3.93
N MET A 363 2.05 -1.17 -2.84
CA MET A 363 1.65 -0.74 -1.50
C MET A 363 2.34 0.56 -1.07
N ALA A 364 3.62 0.74 -1.42
CA ALA A 364 4.32 2.00 -1.18
C ALA A 364 3.73 3.16 -1.99
N ALA A 365 3.29 2.91 -3.23
CA ALA A 365 2.62 3.91 -4.07
C ALA A 365 1.23 4.27 -3.53
N ILE A 366 0.42 3.28 -3.11
CA ILE A 366 -0.87 3.51 -2.43
C ILE A 366 -0.66 4.36 -1.19
N SER A 367 0.29 3.98 -0.33
CA SER A 367 0.60 4.71 0.91
C SER A 367 1.05 6.15 0.63
N LEU A 368 1.85 6.38 -0.42
CA LEU A 368 2.26 7.71 -0.87
C LEU A 368 1.07 8.55 -1.32
N ASN A 369 0.19 7.97 -2.14
CA ASN A 369 -0.98 8.65 -2.67
C ASN A 369 -1.94 9.04 -1.55
N LEU A 370 -2.23 8.14 -0.62
CA LEU A 370 -3.07 8.40 0.54
C LEU A 370 -2.46 9.48 1.44
N LEU A 371 -1.14 9.42 1.70
CA LEU A 371 -0.44 10.46 2.48
C LEU A 371 -0.58 11.85 1.82
N LYS A 372 -0.43 11.93 0.50
CA LYS A 372 -0.62 13.18 -0.25
C LYS A 372 -2.06 13.68 -0.19
N ALA A 373 -3.02 12.79 -0.39
CA ALA A 373 -4.43 13.12 -0.34
C ALA A 373 -4.84 13.63 1.06
N THR A 374 -4.45 12.94 2.11
CA THR A 374 -4.77 13.33 3.50
C THR A 374 -4.16 14.67 3.92
N ASN A 375 -3.03 15.07 3.34
CA ASN A 375 -2.44 16.40 3.56
C ASN A 375 -3.25 17.52 2.88
N LYS A 376 -4.10 17.21 1.90
CA LYS A 376 -5.00 18.16 1.24
C LYS A 376 -6.37 18.24 1.89
N ILE A 377 -6.70 17.33 2.82
CA ILE A 377 -8.01 17.24 3.46
C ILE A 377 -7.95 17.82 4.87
N THR A 378 -8.95 18.62 5.20
CA THR A 378 -9.26 19.02 6.58
C THR A 378 -10.61 18.42 6.92
N LEU A 379 -10.66 17.51 7.89
CA LEU A 379 -11.96 17.04 8.40
C LEU A 379 -12.56 18.16 9.24
N ASN A 380 -13.73 18.65 8.83
CA ASN A 380 -14.49 19.59 9.63
C ASN A 380 -15.00 18.87 10.88
N LYS A 381 -14.88 19.50 12.04
CA LYS A 381 -15.55 19.05 13.25
C LYS A 381 -17.06 19.11 12.98
N GLN A 382 -17.68 17.99 12.75
CA GLN A 382 -19.12 17.92 12.96
C GLN A 382 -19.28 17.88 14.48
N THR A 383 -19.73 18.99 15.05
CA THR A 383 -20.20 19.02 16.42
C THR A 383 -21.44 18.12 16.44
N PRO A 384 -21.47 17.03 17.25
CA PRO A 384 -22.70 16.29 17.40
C PRO A 384 -23.75 17.26 17.93
N ALA A 385 -24.85 17.41 17.21
CA ALA A 385 -26.00 18.10 17.72
C ALA A 385 -26.44 17.35 18.98
N ILE A 386 -26.26 17.99 20.14
CA ILE A 386 -26.82 17.54 21.40
C ILE A 386 -28.33 17.82 21.27
N ALA A 387 -29.11 16.79 21.03
CA ALA A 387 -30.55 16.81 21.14
C ALA A 387 -30.94 16.44 22.58
#